data_3822e6275b5410344b30b224640fbd87
#
_entry.id   3822e6275b5410344b30b224640fbd87
#
_cell.length_a   1.000
_cell.length_b   1.000
_cell.length_c   1.000
_cell.angle_alpha   90.00
_cell.angle_beta   90.00
_cell.angle_gamma   90.00
#
_symmetry.space_group_name_H-M   'P 1'
#
loop_
_entity.id
_entity.type
_entity.pdbx_description
1 polymer ?
#
loop_
_entity_poly.entity_id
_entity_poly.type
_entity_poly.pdbx_seq_one_letter_code
_entity_poly.pdbx_strand_id
1 'polypeptide(L)'
;DMGVEAESLYTADITRTVPASGMFTSAQTAVYEIVERAQDAGMAAVRPGAPFRAFHHAATEVLAQGLADLELLPCSVDEALDPSSQVYRRWTLCGTGHMLGLDVHDCGNATFDRYPEGQLEVGYALTVEPGLYFQPDDLLVPPDLRGVGIRIEDDLIVTSEGSVNLSAALPRT
;
A
#
# COMPACT_ATOMS: atom_id res chain seq x y z
N ASP A 1 5.88 11.68 0.94
CA ASP A 1 6.82 10.60 0.62
C ASP A 1 8.24 11.08 0.91
N MET A 2 8.97 10.27 1.65
CA MET A 2 10.29 10.68 2.16
C MET A 2 11.21 9.46 2.25
N GLY A 3 12.07 9.31 1.22
CA GLY A 3 13.17 8.36 1.21
C GLY A 3 14.43 8.95 1.85
N VAL A 4 15.16 8.15 2.60
CA VAL A 4 16.43 8.54 3.25
C VAL A 4 17.44 7.42 3.09
N GLU A 5 18.67 7.76 2.70
CA GLU A 5 19.82 6.86 2.76
C GLU A 5 20.64 7.16 4.00
N ALA A 6 20.90 6.13 4.81
CA ALA A 6 21.73 6.22 6.00
C ALA A 6 23.23 6.15 5.65
N GLU A 7 24.11 6.48 6.61
CA GLU A 7 25.57 6.32 6.46
C GLU A 7 26.00 4.87 6.13
N SER A 8 25.18 3.89 6.51
CA SER A 8 25.35 2.48 6.17
C SER A 8 24.98 2.13 4.73
N LEU A 9 24.47 3.09 3.94
CA LEU A 9 23.92 2.97 2.59
C LEU A 9 22.57 2.23 2.54
N TYR A 10 22.02 1.79 3.66
CA TYR A 10 20.65 1.27 3.69
C TYR A 10 19.64 2.40 3.61
N THR A 11 18.53 2.15 2.91
CA THR A 11 17.48 3.13 2.64
C THR A 11 16.27 2.93 3.56
N ALA A 12 15.48 3.98 3.72
CA ALA A 12 14.14 3.98 4.31
C ALA A 12 13.16 4.65 3.34
N ASP A 13 11.90 4.24 3.38
CA ASP A 13 10.83 4.79 2.53
C ASP A 13 9.53 4.92 3.33
N ILE A 14 9.07 6.14 3.54
CA ILE A 14 7.93 6.41 4.41
C ILE A 14 7.02 7.45 3.76
N THR A 15 5.76 7.12 3.61
CA THR A 15 4.73 8.08 3.17
C THR A 15 3.74 8.39 4.27
N ARG A 16 3.43 9.68 4.43
CA ARG A 16 2.33 10.21 5.24
C ARG A 16 1.51 11.19 4.41
N THR A 17 0.21 11.07 4.46
CA THR A 17 -0.70 12.01 3.79
C THR A 17 -1.45 12.85 4.82
N VAL A 18 -1.30 14.16 4.72
CA VAL A 18 -1.98 15.13 5.57
C VAL A 18 -2.72 16.17 4.73
N PRO A 19 -3.86 16.68 5.18
CA PRO A 19 -4.59 17.70 4.43
C PRO A 19 -3.85 19.03 4.49
N ALA A 20 -3.63 19.68 3.35
CA ALA A 20 -2.96 20.99 3.27
C ALA A 20 -3.68 22.09 4.06
N SER A 21 -4.99 21.94 4.27
CA SER A 21 -5.82 22.84 5.09
C SER A 21 -5.66 22.62 6.60
N GLY A 22 -4.94 21.57 7.03
CA GLY A 22 -4.81 21.18 8.44
C GLY A 22 -5.97 20.34 8.98
N MET A 23 -7.05 20.14 8.22
CA MET A 23 -8.22 19.33 8.59
C MET A 23 -8.72 18.53 7.39
N PHE A 24 -8.97 17.22 7.58
CA PHE A 24 -9.61 16.40 6.56
C PHE A 24 -11.08 16.82 6.37
N THR A 25 -11.54 16.86 5.13
CA THR A 25 -12.97 16.86 4.81
C THR A 25 -13.55 15.46 5.07
N SER A 26 -14.89 15.34 5.15
CA SER A 26 -15.54 14.04 5.32
C SER A 26 -15.16 13.06 4.18
N ALA A 27 -15.08 13.55 2.95
CA ALA A 27 -14.68 12.74 1.79
C ALA A 27 -13.21 12.26 1.92
N GLN A 28 -12.30 13.15 2.30
CA GLN A 28 -10.89 12.79 2.55
C GLN A 28 -10.75 11.80 3.70
N THR A 29 -11.50 11.98 4.80
CA THR A 29 -11.50 11.06 5.94
C THR A 29 -11.93 9.66 5.50
N ALA A 30 -13.03 9.54 4.73
CA ALA A 30 -13.51 8.25 4.25
C ALA A 30 -12.45 7.50 3.43
N VAL A 31 -11.75 8.20 2.52
CA VAL A 31 -10.64 7.61 1.74
C VAL A 31 -9.45 7.25 2.62
N TYR A 32 -9.10 8.14 3.57
CA TYR A 32 -7.99 7.91 4.49
C TYR A 32 -8.19 6.63 5.32
N GLU A 33 -9.38 6.47 5.91
CA GLU A 33 -9.73 5.28 6.71
C GLU A 33 -9.70 3.97 5.89
N ILE A 34 -10.05 4.03 4.59
CA ILE A 34 -9.93 2.87 3.70
C ILE A 34 -8.45 2.50 3.52
N VAL A 35 -7.59 3.48 3.21
CA VAL A 35 -6.16 3.25 2.99
C VAL A 35 -5.47 2.78 4.27
N GLU A 36 -5.83 3.35 5.43
CA GLU A 36 -5.31 2.93 6.73
C GLU A 36 -5.65 1.47 7.04
N ARG A 37 -6.92 1.07 6.85
CA ARG A 37 -7.32 -0.35 7.00
C ARG A 37 -6.62 -1.28 6.01
N ALA A 38 -6.39 -0.81 4.78
CA ALA A 38 -5.66 -1.58 3.77
C ALA A 38 -4.20 -1.79 4.18
N GLN A 39 -3.55 -0.76 4.75
CA GLN A 39 -2.20 -0.87 5.28
C GLN A 39 -2.14 -1.86 6.45
N ASP A 40 -3.08 -1.77 7.40
CA ASP A 40 -3.15 -2.71 8.53
C ASP A 40 -3.31 -4.16 8.05
N ALA A 41 -4.17 -4.40 7.07
CA ALA A 41 -4.35 -5.73 6.48
C ALA A 41 -3.08 -6.22 5.77
N GLY A 42 -2.43 -5.34 5.00
CA GLY A 42 -1.15 -5.64 4.35
C GLY A 42 -0.07 -6.00 5.37
N MET A 43 0.14 -5.17 6.38
CA MET A 43 1.13 -5.42 7.43
C MET A 43 0.88 -6.73 8.18
N ALA A 44 -0.38 -7.05 8.49
CA ALA A 44 -0.76 -8.30 9.15
C ALA A 44 -0.43 -9.54 8.32
N ALA A 45 -0.36 -9.42 7.00
CA ALA A 45 0.00 -10.51 6.08
C ALA A 45 1.52 -10.72 5.95
N VAL A 46 2.34 -9.77 6.41
CA VAL A 46 3.81 -9.88 6.38
C VAL A 46 4.28 -10.79 7.51
N ARG A 47 4.67 -12.04 7.14
CA ARG A 47 5.16 -13.04 8.08
C ARG A 47 6.08 -14.05 7.36
N PRO A 48 7.01 -14.70 8.09
CA PRO A 48 7.91 -15.65 7.48
C PRO A 48 7.14 -16.81 6.82
N GLY A 49 7.58 -17.23 5.64
CA GLY A 49 6.95 -18.29 4.85
C GLY A 49 5.69 -17.90 4.08
N ALA A 50 5.14 -16.69 4.28
CA ALA A 50 4.05 -16.21 3.45
C ALA A 50 4.56 -15.91 2.03
N PRO A 51 3.74 -16.10 0.98
CA PRO A 51 4.07 -15.60 -0.35
C PRO A 51 4.37 -14.10 -0.30
N PHE A 52 5.37 -13.63 -1.06
CA PHE A 52 5.71 -12.21 -1.10
C PHE A 52 4.47 -11.34 -1.41
N ARG A 53 3.63 -11.76 -2.35
CA ARG A 53 2.42 -11.03 -2.73
C ARG A 53 1.28 -11.07 -1.72
N ALA A 54 1.38 -11.80 -0.61
CA ALA A 54 0.29 -11.94 0.36
C ALA A 54 -0.17 -10.58 0.92
N PHE A 55 0.77 -9.69 1.24
CA PHE A 55 0.43 -8.36 1.74
C PHE A 55 -0.26 -7.49 0.67
N HIS A 56 0.16 -7.61 -0.60
CA HIS A 56 -0.49 -6.93 -1.71
C HIS A 56 -1.95 -7.38 -1.87
N HIS A 57 -2.20 -8.70 -1.84
CA HIS A 57 -3.55 -9.24 -1.95
C HIS A 57 -4.43 -8.77 -0.79
N ALA A 58 -3.94 -8.87 0.46
CA ALA A 58 -4.68 -8.43 1.64
C ALA A 58 -5.03 -6.92 1.60
N ALA A 59 -4.08 -6.08 1.20
CA ALA A 59 -4.32 -4.65 1.06
C ALA A 59 -5.32 -4.34 -0.07
N THR A 60 -5.17 -4.97 -1.24
CA THR A 60 -6.04 -4.71 -2.40
C THR A 60 -7.47 -5.19 -2.19
N GLU A 61 -7.70 -6.26 -1.42
CA GLU A 61 -9.06 -6.68 -1.01
C GLU A 61 -9.76 -5.58 -0.22
N VAL A 62 -9.08 -4.95 0.74
CA VAL A 62 -9.63 -3.83 1.52
C VAL A 62 -9.86 -2.60 0.65
N LEU A 63 -8.92 -2.27 -0.25
CA LEU A 63 -9.08 -1.15 -1.18
C LEU A 63 -10.29 -1.37 -2.11
N ALA A 64 -10.44 -2.57 -2.67
CA ALA A 64 -11.56 -2.89 -3.55
C ALA A 64 -12.90 -2.84 -2.81
N GLN A 65 -12.97 -3.36 -1.57
CA GLN A 65 -14.16 -3.22 -0.74
C GLN A 65 -14.46 -1.74 -0.45
N GLY A 66 -13.45 -0.94 -0.10
CA GLY A 66 -13.62 0.50 0.13
C GLY A 66 -14.10 1.25 -1.11
N LEU A 67 -13.63 0.89 -2.31
CA LEU A 67 -14.13 1.43 -3.58
C LEU A 67 -15.59 1.05 -3.82
N ALA A 68 -16.01 -0.17 -3.44
CA ALA A 68 -17.41 -0.59 -3.50
C ALA A 68 -18.27 0.22 -2.51
N ASP A 69 -17.81 0.41 -1.28
CA ASP A 69 -18.50 1.19 -0.26
C ASP A 69 -18.66 2.67 -0.64
N LEU A 70 -17.73 3.20 -1.43
CA LEU A 70 -17.80 4.54 -2.05
C LEU A 70 -18.65 4.57 -3.34
N GLU A 71 -19.27 3.45 -3.72
CA GLU A 71 -20.08 3.29 -4.95
C GLU A 71 -19.30 3.59 -6.25
N LEU A 72 -17.99 3.35 -6.25
CA LEU A 72 -17.13 3.61 -7.42
C LEU A 72 -16.97 2.39 -8.34
N LEU A 73 -17.10 1.16 -7.81
CA LEU A 73 -16.96 -0.04 -8.62
C LEU A 73 -18.19 -0.27 -9.50
N PRO A 74 -18.01 -0.49 -10.81
CA PRO A 74 -19.12 -0.84 -11.72
C PRO A 74 -19.51 -2.34 -11.67
N CYS A 75 -18.84 -3.13 -10.82
CA CYS A 75 -18.95 -4.59 -10.73
C CYS A 75 -18.79 -5.04 -9.28
N SER A 76 -18.90 -6.32 -9.01
CA SER A 76 -18.63 -6.89 -7.68
C SER A 76 -17.15 -6.77 -7.30
N VAL A 77 -16.86 -6.83 -5.99
CA VAL A 77 -15.47 -6.83 -5.48
C VAL A 77 -14.66 -8.00 -6.07
N ASP A 78 -15.25 -9.19 -6.11
CA ASP A 78 -14.60 -10.38 -6.68
C ASP A 78 -14.23 -10.17 -8.15
N GLU A 79 -15.13 -9.60 -8.93
CA GLU A 79 -14.88 -9.27 -10.36
C GLU A 79 -13.83 -8.17 -10.49
N ALA A 80 -13.86 -7.17 -9.62
CA ALA A 80 -12.86 -6.10 -9.64
C ALA A 80 -11.45 -6.60 -9.31
N LEU A 81 -11.32 -7.65 -8.48
CA LEU A 81 -10.06 -8.28 -8.09
C LEU A 81 -9.60 -9.38 -9.05
N ASP A 82 -10.46 -9.83 -9.97
CA ASP A 82 -10.11 -10.88 -10.93
C ASP A 82 -8.90 -10.47 -11.76
N PRO A 83 -7.87 -11.34 -11.90
CA PRO A 83 -6.64 -11.03 -12.63
C PRO A 83 -6.85 -10.59 -14.09
N SER A 84 -7.98 -10.97 -14.71
CA SER A 84 -8.30 -10.61 -16.09
C SER A 84 -8.93 -9.22 -16.22
N SER A 85 -9.58 -8.71 -15.18
CA SER A 85 -10.28 -7.42 -15.18
C SER A 85 -9.51 -6.33 -14.43
N GLN A 86 -9.10 -6.61 -13.20
CA GLN A 86 -8.38 -5.71 -12.30
C GLN A 86 -8.95 -4.28 -12.26
N VAL A 87 -10.27 -4.14 -12.24
CA VAL A 87 -10.97 -2.85 -12.33
C VAL A 87 -10.53 -1.87 -11.22
N TYR A 88 -10.21 -2.39 -10.02
CA TYR A 88 -9.72 -1.58 -8.90
C TYR A 88 -8.47 -0.77 -9.25
N ARG A 89 -7.65 -1.24 -10.21
CA ARG A 89 -6.40 -0.57 -10.63
C ARG A 89 -6.61 0.78 -11.30
N ARG A 90 -7.85 1.15 -11.63
CA ARG A 90 -8.14 2.50 -12.09
C ARG A 90 -7.74 3.55 -11.05
N TRP A 91 -7.86 3.21 -9.77
CA TRP A 91 -7.61 4.12 -8.66
C TRP A 91 -6.43 3.70 -7.77
N THR A 92 -5.72 2.63 -8.13
CA THR A 92 -4.47 2.22 -7.50
C THR A 92 -3.36 2.22 -8.55
N LEU A 93 -2.41 3.13 -8.46
CA LEU A 93 -1.44 3.36 -9.54
C LEU A 93 -0.23 2.42 -9.48
N CYS A 94 0.13 1.95 -8.27
CA CYS A 94 1.34 1.18 -8.02
C CYS A 94 1.03 -0.14 -7.32
N GLY A 95 2.06 -0.99 -7.14
CA GLY A 95 2.01 -2.07 -6.16
C GLY A 95 1.84 -1.51 -4.75
N THR A 96 1.55 -2.36 -3.78
CA THR A 96 1.36 -1.94 -2.39
C THR A 96 2.60 -2.19 -1.54
N GLY A 97 3.78 -2.33 -2.16
CA GLY A 97 5.05 -2.49 -1.48
C GLY A 97 6.10 -3.20 -2.33
N HIS A 98 7.34 -3.09 -1.88
CA HIS A 98 8.54 -3.63 -2.52
C HIS A 98 9.60 -3.98 -1.47
N MET A 99 10.64 -4.71 -1.89
CA MET A 99 11.81 -4.94 -1.05
C MET A 99 12.58 -3.64 -0.88
N LEU A 100 13.15 -3.47 0.32
CA LEU A 100 13.92 -2.31 0.76
C LEU A 100 15.29 -2.76 1.24
N GLY A 101 16.36 -2.05 0.89
CA GLY A 101 17.71 -2.42 1.27
C GLY A 101 18.73 -1.35 0.92
N LEU A 102 19.77 -1.71 0.16
CA LEU A 102 20.76 -0.76 -0.37
C LEU A 102 20.18 0.14 -1.46
N ASP A 103 19.20 -0.39 -2.20
CA ASP A 103 18.37 0.41 -3.08
C ASP A 103 16.99 0.58 -2.44
N VAL A 104 16.32 1.72 -2.66
CA VAL A 104 14.96 1.95 -2.18
C VAL A 104 13.98 0.94 -2.81
N HIS A 105 14.13 0.64 -4.10
CA HIS A 105 13.47 -0.48 -4.79
C HIS A 105 14.48 -1.62 -4.95
N ASP A 106 14.71 -2.36 -3.89
CA ASP A 106 15.77 -3.37 -3.86
C ASP A 106 15.36 -4.70 -4.54
N CYS A 107 16.34 -5.58 -4.73
CA CYS A 107 16.17 -6.90 -5.35
C CYS A 107 15.65 -6.88 -6.81
N GLY A 108 15.75 -5.76 -7.51
CA GLY A 108 15.27 -5.62 -8.89
C GLY A 108 15.91 -6.59 -9.90
N ASN A 109 17.08 -7.15 -9.58
CA ASN A 109 17.79 -8.15 -10.39
C ASN A 109 17.58 -9.60 -9.90
N ALA A 110 16.74 -9.82 -8.87
CA ALA A 110 16.42 -11.18 -8.43
C ALA A 110 15.57 -11.91 -9.48
N THR A 111 15.68 -13.24 -9.49
CA THR A 111 14.83 -14.05 -10.36
C THR A 111 13.37 -14.02 -9.89
N PHE A 112 12.44 -14.16 -10.83
CA PHE A 112 11.01 -14.00 -10.57
C PHE A 112 10.47 -14.94 -9.49
N ASP A 113 10.98 -16.17 -9.41
CA ASP A 113 10.66 -17.19 -8.41
C ASP A 113 11.22 -16.88 -7.01
N ARG A 114 12.21 -15.98 -6.93
CA ARG A 114 12.75 -15.46 -5.67
C ARG A 114 12.03 -14.18 -5.26
N TYR A 115 11.75 -13.32 -6.22
CA TYR A 115 11.08 -12.06 -6.06
C TYR A 115 10.48 -11.62 -7.42
N PRO A 116 9.15 -11.41 -7.54
CA PRO A 116 8.14 -11.33 -6.47
C PRO A 116 7.32 -12.60 -6.21
N GLU A 117 7.61 -13.75 -6.83
CA GLU A 117 6.86 -15.00 -6.63
C GLU A 117 7.45 -15.91 -5.53
N GLY A 118 8.41 -15.39 -4.78
CA GLY A 118 9.02 -16.08 -3.66
C GLY A 118 8.22 -16.00 -2.36
N GLN A 119 8.83 -16.49 -1.30
CA GLN A 119 8.30 -16.39 0.06
C GLN A 119 9.10 -15.39 0.86
N LEU A 120 8.43 -14.76 1.82
CA LEU A 120 9.08 -13.88 2.79
C LEU A 120 9.94 -14.69 3.75
N GLU A 121 11.20 -14.30 3.87
CA GLU A 121 12.17 -14.92 4.77
C GLU A 121 12.53 -14.00 5.92
N VAL A 122 12.91 -14.57 7.06
CA VAL A 122 13.39 -13.80 8.22
C VAL A 122 14.57 -12.93 7.81
N GLY A 123 14.52 -11.65 8.15
CA GLY A 123 15.53 -10.64 7.81
C GLY A 123 15.18 -9.84 6.54
N TYR A 124 14.14 -10.21 5.78
CA TYR A 124 13.69 -9.38 4.67
C TYR A 124 13.13 -8.06 5.20
N ALA A 125 13.51 -6.96 4.56
CA ALA A 125 12.93 -5.64 4.76
C ALA A 125 12.11 -5.27 3.52
N LEU A 126 10.91 -4.71 3.75
CA LEU A 126 9.99 -4.33 2.67
C LEU A 126 9.09 -3.18 3.11
N THR A 127 8.53 -2.47 2.13
CA THR A 127 7.50 -1.45 2.37
C THR A 127 6.10 -2.06 2.34
N VAL A 128 5.14 -1.42 3.03
CA VAL A 128 3.70 -1.65 2.86
C VAL A 128 3.03 -0.30 2.67
N GLU A 129 2.58 0.00 1.44
CA GLU A 129 2.25 1.33 0.96
C GLU A 129 0.97 1.39 0.10
N PRO A 130 -0.17 0.87 0.56
CA PRO A 130 -1.40 0.98 -0.21
C PRO A 130 -1.82 2.43 -0.40
N GLY A 131 -2.48 2.71 -1.53
CA GLY A 131 -2.99 4.04 -1.82
C GLY A 131 -4.18 4.04 -2.76
N LEU A 132 -4.98 5.10 -2.67
CA LEU A 132 -6.07 5.45 -3.59
C LEU A 132 -5.82 6.83 -4.19
N TYR A 133 -6.01 6.96 -5.50
CA TYR A 133 -5.68 8.16 -6.25
C TYR A 133 -6.81 8.49 -7.24
N PHE A 134 -7.59 9.49 -6.92
CA PHE A 134 -8.73 9.94 -7.75
C PHE A 134 -8.31 11.11 -8.63
N GLN A 135 -8.19 10.87 -9.93
CA GLN A 135 -7.77 11.91 -10.86
C GLN A 135 -8.80 13.07 -10.88
N PRO A 136 -8.36 14.33 -10.99
CA PRO A 136 -9.25 15.50 -10.94
C PRO A 136 -10.21 15.57 -12.13
N ASP A 137 -9.88 14.95 -13.25
CA ASP A 137 -10.66 14.90 -14.50
C ASP A 137 -11.43 13.57 -14.67
N ASP A 138 -11.37 12.65 -13.70
CA ASP A 138 -12.13 11.40 -13.75
C ASP A 138 -13.61 11.65 -13.45
N LEU A 139 -14.44 11.63 -14.50
CA LEU A 139 -15.87 11.89 -14.39
C LEU A 139 -16.67 10.76 -13.73
N LEU A 140 -16.07 9.57 -13.54
CA LEU A 140 -16.69 8.47 -12.79
C LEU A 140 -16.57 8.70 -11.27
N VAL A 141 -15.69 9.60 -10.84
CA VAL A 141 -15.47 9.93 -9.44
C VAL A 141 -16.35 11.11 -9.03
N PRO A 142 -17.07 11.04 -7.89
CA PRO A 142 -17.81 12.18 -7.35
C PRO A 142 -16.94 13.44 -7.20
N PRO A 143 -17.49 14.64 -7.40
CA PRO A 143 -16.72 15.89 -7.42
C PRO A 143 -15.89 16.15 -6.15
N ASP A 144 -16.37 15.72 -4.99
CA ASP A 144 -15.73 15.91 -3.68
C ASP A 144 -14.56 14.93 -3.43
N LEU A 145 -14.46 13.86 -4.22
CA LEU A 145 -13.34 12.93 -4.21
C LEU A 145 -12.28 13.23 -5.29
N ARG A 146 -12.61 14.01 -6.32
CA ARG A 146 -11.67 14.31 -7.42
C ARG A 146 -10.45 15.06 -6.92
N GLY A 147 -9.28 14.59 -7.32
CA GLY A 147 -8.00 15.14 -6.90
C GLY A 147 -7.54 14.68 -5.51
N VAL A 148 -8.31 13.81 -4.84
CA VAL A 148 -7.86 13.19 -3.59
C VAL A 148 -6.90 12.06 -3.92
N GLY A 149 -5.69 12.12 -3.36
CA GLY A 149 -4.69 11.06 -3.41
C GLY A 149 -4.19 10.79 -1.99
N ILE A 150 -4.26 9.55 -1.55
CA ILE A 150 -3.83 9.14 -0.21
C ILE A 150 -3.00 7.88 -0.30
N ARG A 151 -1.79 7.92 0.28
CA ARG A 151 -0.92 6.76 0.54
C ARG A 151 -0.43 6.83 1.97
N ILE A 152 -0.35 5.69 2.61
CA ILE A 152 0.28 5.51 3.92
C ILE A 152 1.27 4.37 3.79
N GLU A 153 2.51 4.58 4.21
CA GLU A 153 3.62 3.66 4.00
C GLU A 153 4.46 3.52 5.23
N ASP A 154 4.80 2.30 5.57
CA ASP A 154 5.73 1.94 6.61
C ASP A 154 6.72 0.88 6.14
N ASP A 155 7.93 0.93 6.73
CA ASP A 155 8.98 -0.06 6.55
C ASP A 155 8.83 -1.20 7.56
N LEU A 156 8.82 -2.43 7.06
CA LEU A 156 8.72 -3.62 7.89
C LEU A 156 9.95 -4.51 7.75
N ILE A 157 10.34 -5.17 8.84
CA ILE A 157 11.30 -6.26 8.82
C ILE A 157 10.61 -7.56 9.24
N VAL A 158 10.83 -8.64 8.45
CA VAL A 158 10.31 -9.98 8.75
C VAL A 158 11.14 -10.61 9.87
N THR A 159 10.47 -11.09 10.92
CA THR A 159 11.07 -11.77 12.08
C THR A 159 10.60 -13.22 12.17
N SER A 160 11.16 -14.00 13.13
CA SER A 160 10.68 -15.37 13.39
C SER A 160 9.22 -15.41 13.87
N GLU A 161 8.73 -14.32 14.49
CA GLU A 161 7.41 -14.24 15.12
C GLU A 161 6.35 -13.52 14.25
N GLY A 162 6.76 -12.98 13.09
CA GLY A 162 5.90 -12.19 12.20
C GLY A 162 6.65 -11.06 11.54
N SER A 163 6.27 -9.81 11.79
CA SER A 163 7.01 -8.63 11.33
C SER A 163 7.08 -7.55 12.40
N VAL A 164 8.06 -6.67 12.27
CA VAL A 164 8.21 -5.46 13.09
C VAL A 164 8.12 -4.25 12.18
N ASN A 165 7.22 -3.33 12.51
CA ASN A 165 7.13 -2.02 11.85
C ASN A 165 8.22 -1.10 12.39
N LEU A 166 9.21 -0.75 11.55
CA LEU A 166 10.34 0.11 11.91
C LEU A 166 9.91 1.59 12.03
N SER A 167 8.82 1.95 11.37
CA SER A 167 8.25 3.32 11.34
C SER A 167 7.17 3.55 12.41
N ALA A 168 6.90 2.58 13.28
CA ALA A 168 5.78 2.61 14.25
C ALA A 168 5.78 3.83 15.19
N ALA A 169 6.95 4.46 15.40
CA ALA A 169 7.09 5.67 16.22
C ALA A 169 6.55 6.95 15.52
N LEU A 170 6.34 6.90 14.20
CA LEU A 170 5.85 8.02 13.41
C LEU A 170 4.32 7.98 13.36
N PRO A 171 3.61 9.04 13.81
CA PRO A 171 2.15 9.06 13.72
C PRO A 171 1.72 8.98 12.25
N ARG A 172 0.57 8.35 11.99
CA ARG A 172 -0.01 8.31 10.64
C ARG A 172 -0.69 9.63 10.26
N THR A 173 -1.22 10.34 11.27
CA THR A 173 -1.84 11.67 11.16
C THR A 173 -1.34 12.62 12.24
#